data_0996152121a1369f21bd7cbb8e928b69
#
_entry.id   0996152121a1369f21bd7cbb8e928b69
#
_cell.length_a   1.000
_cell.length_b   1.000
_cell.length_c   1.000
_cell.angle_alpha   90.00
_cell.angle_beta   90.00
_cell.angle_gamma   90.00
#
_symmetry.space_group_name_H-M   'P 1'
#
loop_
_entity.id
_entity.type
_entity.pdbx_description
1 polymer ?
#
loop_
_entity_poly.entity_id
_entity_poly.type
_entity_poly.pdbx_seq_one_letter_code
_entity_poly.pdbx_strand_id
1 'polypeptide(L)'
;HGELYRRASSARSAYAVLLPEACNDQSFAMTSSFSGMLLAAAVALRLVSADGTRAARLARLGAHVLASCVAELTSLVRAQFERVVYLGSSELKGLAREAALKMLELTDGKVVSVGEAPLGFRHGPKTVLDGSTLVVAFLSNDAYTRRYDLDLLAELRRDAVAGRVIALTNRMHLPEHSDTLVLAEDGAAGGADGAAGTPAEPLTDLELCLPYVVFAQALAMLRSLSLGLTPDSPNAAGTVNRVVQGVSIYPYGGAR
;
A
#
# COMPACT_ATOMS: atom_id res chain seq x y z
N HIS A 1 -27.19 7.51 -0.87
CA HIS A 1 -26.17 7.96 -1.83
C HIS A 1 -25.73 9.39 -1.49
N GLY A 2 -24.40 9.65 -1.57
CA GLY A 2 -23.83 10.97 -1.26
C GLY A 2 -24.09 12.03 -2.34
N GLU A 3 -23.71 13.27 -2.04
CA GLU A 3 -23.90 14.42 -2.93
C GLU A 3 -23.22 14.26 -4.29
N LEU A 4 -21.99 13.70 -4.30
CA LEU A 4 -21.26 13.45 -5.57
C LEU A 4 -22.02 12.53 -6.49
N TYR A 5 -22.64 11.46 -5.97
CA TYR A 5 -23.46 10.55 -6.77
C TYR A 5 -24.67 11.28 -7.37
N ARG A 6 -25.39 12.08 -6.57
CA ARG A 6 -26.56 12.85 -7.04
C ARG A 6 -26.17 13.81 -8.16
N ARG A 7 -25.07 14.54 -8.01
CA ARG A 7 -24.55 15.46 -9.03
C ARG A 7 -24.10 14.73 -10.29
N ALA A 8 -23.35 13.63 -10.15
CA ALA A 8 -22.88 12.85 -11.28
C ALA A 8 -24.06 12.25 -12.06
N SER A 9 -25.10 11.74 -11.37
CA SER A 9 -26.28 11.15 -12.01
C SER A 9 -27.12 12.16 -12.80
N SER A 10 -27.03 13.46 -12.48
CA SER A 10 -27.73 14.53 -13.20
C SER A 10 -26.88 15.20 -14.28
N ALA A 11 -25.59 14.96 -14.33
CA ALA A 11 -24.67 15.61 -15.24
C ALA A 11 -24.41 14.77 -16.50
N ARG A 12 -24.52 15.39 -17.69
CA ARG A 12 -24.27 14.70 -18.97
C ARG A 12 -22.82 14.26 -19.18
N SER A 13 -21.86 14.94 -18.52
CA SER A 13 -20.42 14.73 -18.67
C SER A 13 -19.81 13.94 -17.51
N ALA A 14 -20.63 13.33 -16.65
CA ALA A 14 -20.14 12.58 -15.50
C ALA A 14 -20.71 11.15 -15.51
N TYR A 15 -19.93 10.22 -14.99
CA TYR A 15 -20.35 8.84 -14.76
C TYR A 15 -19.97 8.44 -13.33
N ALA A 16 -20.90 7.85 -12.61
CA ALA A 16 -20.68 7.37 -11.24
C ALA A 16 -20.48 5.86 -11.23
N VAL A 17 -19.30 5.41 -10.80
CA VAL A 17 -19.04 4.01 -10.50
C VAL A 17 -19.36 3.79 -9.02
N LEU A 18 -20.39 2.99 -8.73
CA LEU A 18 -20.73 2.61 -7.37
C LEU A 18 -19.96 1.35 -6.98
N LEU A 19 -19.23 1.45 -5.88
CA LEU A 19 -18.60 0.28 -5.27
C LEU A 19 -19.61 -0.52 -4.46
N PRO A 20 -19.40 -1.85 -4.29
CA PRO A 20 -20.20 -2.67 -3.39
C PRO A 20 -20.17 -2.14 -1.95
N GLU A 21 -21.24 -2.36 -1.19
CA GLU A 21 -21.31 -1.95 0.23
C GLU A 21 -20.19 -2.57 1.07
N ALA A 22 -19.71 -3.75 0.70
CA ALA A 22 -18.54 -4.39 1.34
C ALA A 22 -17.25 -3.55 1.27
N CYS A 23 -17.18 -2.56 0.36
CA CYS A 23 -16.06 -1.62 0.29
C CYS A 23 -16.24 -0.40 1.20
N ASN A 24 -17.35 -0.29 1.94
CA ASN A 24 -17.62 0.82 2.82
C ASN A 24 -17.03 0.56 4.20
N ASP A 25 -15.79 1.04 4.41
CA ASP A 25 -15.10 0.89 5.70
C ASP A 25 -15.91 1.53 6.84
N GLN A 26 -15.99 0.83 7.96
CA GLN A 26 -16.69 1.31 9.16
C GLN A 26 -15.73 1.95 10.17
N SER A 27 -14.44 1.59 10.11
CA SER A 27 -13.41 2.10 11.00
C SER A 27 -12.84 3.45 10.55
N PHE A 28 -11.92 4.01 11.34
CA PHE A 28 -11.28 5.31 11.07
C PHE A 28 -10.50 5.29 9.74
N ALA A 29 -9.63 4.31 9.56
CA ALA A 29 -8.80 4.22 8.36
C ALA A 29 -9.57 3.63 7.18
N MET A 30 -9.40 4.22 6.01
CA MET A 30 -9.92 3.68 4.76
C MET A 30 -9.01 2.54 4.28
N THR A 31 -9.57 1.35 4.10
CA THR A 31 -8.87 0.13 3.66
C THR A 31 -9.52 -0.47 2.42
N SER A 32 -10.68 -1.10 2.57
CA SER A 32 -11.43 -1.70 1.47
C SER A 32 -11.94 -0.66 0.47
N SER A 33 -12.32 0.52 0.94
CA SER A 33 -12.72 1.63 0.06
C SER A 33 -11.55 2.14 -0.78
N PHE A 34 -10.35 2.27 -0.21
CA PHE A 34 -9.15 2.62 -0.97
C PHE A 34 -8.87 1.60 -2.08
N SER A 35 -8.78 0.32 -1.73
CA SER A 35 -8.50 -0.76 -2.68
C SER A 35 -9.56 -0.85 -3.78
N GLY A 36 -10.83 -0.74 -3.38
CA GLY A 36 -11.96 -0.75 -4.31
C GLY A 36 -11.96 0.43 -5.28
N MET A 37 -11.69 1.65 -4.79
CA MET A 37 -11.59 2.84 -5.64
C MET A 37 -10.40 2.76 -6.58
N LEU A 38 -9.24 2.30 -6.11
CA LEU A 38 -8.05 2.12 -6.94
C LEU A 38 -8.32 1.14 -8.09
N LEU A 39 -8.88 -0.03 -7.78
CA LEU A 39 -9.20 -1.04 -8.79
C LEU A 39 -10.25 -0.53 -9.77
N ALA A 40 -11.33 0.09 -9.29
CA ALA A 40 -12.38 0.62 -10.14
C ALA A 40 -11.87 1.72 -11.08
N ALA A 41 -11.02 2.63 -10.59
CA ALA A 41 -10.40 3.66 -11.41
C ALA A 41 -9.46 3.06 -12.45
N ALA A 42 -8.61 2.11 -12.06
CA ALA A 42 -7.67 1.45 -12.97
C ALA A 42 -8.40 0.71 -14.10
N VAL A 43 -9.50 0.02 -13.81
CA VAL A 43 -10.34 -0.66 -14.80
C VAL A 43 -11.07 0.35 -15.69
N ALA A 44 -11.68 1.38 -15.11
CA ALA A 44 -12.42 2.41 -15.86
C ALA A 44 -11.51 3.17 -16.84
N LEU A 45 -10.27 3.42 -16.46
CA LEU A 45 -9.25 4.06 -17.30
C LEU A 45 -8.50 3.06 -18.21
N ARG A 46 -8.90 1.78 -18.21
CA ARG A 46 -8.28 0.71 -19.01
C ARG A 46 -6.77 0.50 -18.73
N LEU A 47 -6.34 0.80 -17.53
CA LEU A 47 -4.95 0.57 -17.08
C LEU A 47 -4.76 -0.86 -16.56
N VAL A 48 -5.86 -1.50 -16.15
CA VAL A 48 -5.91 -2.90 -15.71
C VAL A 48 -7.06 -3.58 -16.44
N SER A 49 -6.86 -4.85 -16.79
CA SER A 49 -7.91 -5.65 -17.43
C SER A 49 -9.13 -5.84 -16.51
N ALA A 50 -10.32 -5.74 -17.07
CA ALA A 50 -11.57 -6.09 -16.41
C ALA A 50 -11.79 -7.62 -16.28
N ASP A 51 -10.80 -8.43 -16.67
CA ASP A 51 -10.88 -9.88 -16.61
C ASP A 51 -10.99 -10.38 -15.16
N GLY A 52 -12.01 -11.18 -14.90
CA GLY A 52 -12.27 -11.74 -13.59
C GLY A 52 -11.16 -12.67 -13.08
N THR A 53 -10.40 -13.32 -13.97
CA THR A 53 -9.26 -14.17 -13.59
C THR A 53 -8.13 -13.33 -13.00
N ARG A 54 -7.87 -12.16 -13.57
CA ARG A 54 -6.86 -11.21 -13.09
C ARG A 54 -7.26 -10.63 -11.73
N ALA A 55 -8.52 -10.22 -11.58
CA ALA A 55 -9.04 -9.75 -10.29
C ALA A 55 -8.97 -10.83 -9.21
N ALA A 56 -9.33 -12.08 -9.53
CA ALA A 56 -9.23 -13.20 -8.61
C ALA A 56 -7.77 -13.48 -8.20
N ARG A 57 -6.82 -13.32 -9.11
CA ARG A 57 -5.38 -13.44 -8.82
C ARG A 57 -4.93 -12.39 -7.81
N LEU A 58 -5.32 -11.14 -7.99
CA LEU A 58 -4.99 -10.05 -7.06
C LEU A 58 -5.61 -10.29 -5.67
N ALA A 59 -6.86 -10.78 -5.64
CA ALA A 59 -7.53 -11.14 -4.40
C ALA A 59 -6.82 -12.28 -3.65
N ARG A 60 -6.35 -13.32 -4.36
CA ARG A 60 -5.55 -14.40 -3.75
C ARG A 60 -4.23 -13.90 -3.17
N LEU A 61 -3.53 -13.00 -3.86
CA LEU A 61 -2.31 -12.39 -3.33
C LEU A 61 -2.58 -11.57 -2.06
N GLY A 62 -3.65 -10.79 -2.03
CA GLY A 62 -4.07 -10.07 -0.83
C GLY A 62 -4.41 -11.02 0.33
N ALA A 63 -5.14 -12.10 0.06
CA ALA A 63 -5.46 -13.13 1.04
C ALA A 63 -4.18 -13.84 1.55
N HIS A 64 -3.22 -14.12 0.67
CA HIS A 64 -1.92 -14.68 1.05
C HIS A 64 -1.17 -13.78 2.03
N VAL A 65 -1.17 -12.46 1.81
CA VAL A 65 -0.58 -11.50 2.76
C VAL A 65 -1.18 -11.66 4.14
N LEU A 66 -2.51 -11.72 4.23
CA LEU A 66 -3.23 -11.82 5.51
C LEU A 66 -3.04 -13.19 6.19
N ALA A 67 -2.82 -14.26 5.43
CA ALA A 67 -2.66 -15.61 5.97
C ALA A 67 -1.20 -15.97 6.28
N SER A 68 -0.27 -15.58 5.41
CA SER A 68 1.10 -16.09 5.42
C SER A 68 2.14 -15.10 5.95
N CYS A 69 1.86 -13.79 5.88
CA CYS A 69 2.80 -12.77 6.37
C CYS A 69 2.62 -12.40 7.86
N VAL A 70 1.70 -13.03 8.59
CA VAL A 70 1.39 -12.67 9.99
C VAL A 70 2.61 -12.80 10.91
N ALA A 71 3.39 -13.88 10.75
CA ALA A 71 4.59 -14.09 11.56
C ALA A 71 5.61 -12.97 11.35
N GLU A 72 5.85 -12.59 10.08
CA GLU A 72 6.78 -11.52 9.73
C GLU A 72 6.26 -10.15 10.20
N LEU A 73 5.00 -9.84 9.95
CA LEU A 73 4.36 -8.61 10.44
C LEU A 73 4.48 -8.49 11.96
N THR A 74 4.26 -9.58 12.70
CA THR A 74 4.41 -9.63 14.15
C THR A 74 5.87 -9.41 14.56
N SER A 75 6.82 -10.01 13.84
CA SER A 75 8.25 -9.81 14.08
C SER A 75 8.66 -8.33 13.88
N LEU A 76 8.18 -7.71 12.80
CA LEU A 76 8.43 -6.28 12.53
C LEU A 76 7.89 -5.39 13.66
N VAL A 77 6.67 -5.64 14.11
CA VAL A 77 6.04 -4.86 15.19
C VAL A 77 6.77 -5.02 16.52
N ARG A 78 7.28 -6.23 16.82
CA ARG A 78 8.10 -6.49 18.03
C ARG A 78 9.41 -5.72 18.05
N ALA A 79 9.95 -5.34 16.89
CA ALA A 79 11.16 -4.52 16.79
C ALA A 79 10.96 -3.07 17.28
N GLN A 80 9.72 -2.67 17.62
CA GLN A 80 9.40 -1.38 18.27
C GLN A 80 9.90 -0.15 17.51
N PHE A 81 9.84 -0.16 16.17
CA PHE A 81 10.27 0.99 15.35
C PHE A 81 9.45 2.26 15.67
N GLU A 82 10.13 3.40 15.70
CA GLU A 82 9.53 4.72 15.91
C GLU A 82 9.30 5.48 14.60
N ARG A 83 9.97 5.03 13.54
CA ARG A 83 9.88 5.60 12.20
C ARG A 83 9.70 4.50 11.18
N VAL A 84 8.97 4.81 10.12
CA VAL A 84 8.88 3.92 8.96
C VAL A 84 9.04 4.72 7.68
N VAL A 85 9.84 4.20 6.77
CA VAL A 85 10.01 4.74 5.41
C VAL A 85 9.48 3.72 4.43
N TYR A 86 8.47 4.10 3.66
CA TYR A 86 7.95 3.32 2.54
C TYR A 86 8.56 3.84 1.25
N LEU A 87 9.13 2.94 0.45
CA LEU A 87 9.77 3.27 -0.82
C LEU A 87 9.06 2.56 -1.97
N GLY A 88 8.81 3.29 -3.05
CA GLY A 88 8.23 2.74 -4.26
C GLY A 88 8.47 3.63 -5.47
N SER A 89 8.77 3.05 -6.60
CA SER A 89 8.98 3.75 -7.85
C SER A 89 7.69 3.88 -8.65
N SER A 90 7.60 4.86 -9.53
CA SER A 90 6.45 5.07 -10.43
C SER A 90 5.11 5.04 -9.69
N GLU A 91 4.18 4.16 -10.05
CA GLU A 91 2.88 3.98 -9.42
C GLU A 91 3.02 3.59 -7.94
N LEU A 92 4.04 2.80 -7.61
CA LEU A 92 4.33 2.38 -6.24
C LEU A 92 4.74 3.55 -5.33
N LYS A 93 5.12 4.72 -5.87
CA LYS A 93 5.32 5.93 -5.06
C LYS A 93 4.00 6.43 -4.46
N GLY A 94 2.91 6.36 -5.23
CA GLY A 94 1.58 6.68 -4.72
C GLY A 94 1.18 5.74 -3.58
N LEU A 95 1.45 4.44 -3.75
CA LEU A 95 1.25 3.44 -2.73
C LEU A 95 2.12 3.68 -1.48
N ALA A 96 3.40 4.03 -1.65
CA ALA A 96 4.29 4.33 -0.54
C ALA A 96 3.76 5.48 0.34
N ARG A 97 3.16 6.50 -0.29
CA ARG A 97 2.49 7.61 0.41
C ARG A 97 1.23 7.17 1.14
N GLU A 98 0.41 6.33 0.52
CA GLU A 98 -0.78 5.75 1.17
C GLU A 98 -0.39 4.88 2.36
N ALA A 99 0.64 4.03 2.22
CA ALA A 99 1.17 3.22 3.31
C ALA A 99 1.66 4.09 4.49
N ALA A 100 2.37 5.18 4.19
CA ALA A 100 2.81 6.14 5.19
C ALA A 100 1.63 6.83 5.88
N LEU A 101 0.59 7.21 5.13
CA LEU A 101 -0.63 7.78 5.68
C LEU A 101 -1.31 6.80 6.63
N LYS A 102 -1.48 5.53 6.24
CA LYS A 102 -2.09 4.51 7.11
C LYS A 102 -1.31 4.30 8.41
N MET A 103 0.01 4.29 8.36
CA MET A 103 0.83 4.18 9.57
C MET A 103 0.65 5.40 10.46
N LEU A 104 0.66 6.62 9.90
CA LEU A 104 0.47 7.85 10.65
C LEU A 104 -0.91 7.90 11.33
N GLU A 105 -1.96 7.60 10.57
CA GLU A 105 -3.34 7.59 11.04
C GLU A 105 -3.56 6.57 12.16
N LEU A 106 -3.21 5.30 11.92
CA LEU A 106 -3.50 4.21 12.85
C LEU A 106 -2.64 4.25 14.11
N THR A 107 -1.50 4.93 14.08
CA THR A 107 -0.65 5.11 15.27
C THR A 107 -0.85 6.46 15.97
N ASP A 108 -1.85 7.24 15.56
CA ASP A 108 -2.11 8.59 16.11
C ASP A 108 -0.85 9.46 16.11
N GLY A 109 -0.07 9.38 15.03
CA GLY A 109 1.18 10.11 14.87
C GLY A 109 2.35 9.64 15.74
N LYS A 110 2.20 8.59 16.55
CA LYS A 110 3.29 8.07 17.41
C LYS A 110 4.41 7.42 16.61
N VAL A 111 4.13 6.94 15.41
CA VAL A 111 5.15 6.48 14.46
C VAL A 111 5.25 7.48 13.32
N VAL A 112 6.41 8.11 13.18
CA VAL A 112 6.69 9.02 12.06
C VAL A 112 6.82 8.21 10.78
N SER A 113 6.07 8.55 9.75
CA SER A 113 6.05 7.81 8.49
C SER A 113 6.29 8.68 7.27
N VAL A 114 7.07 8.17 6.32
CA VAL A 114 7.44 8.84 5.07
C VAL A 114 7.23 7.90 3.90
N GLY A 115 6.60 8.38 2.82
CA GLY A 115 6.48 7.66 1.56
C GLY A 115 7.20 8.40 0.44
N GLU A 116 8.22 7.79 -0.18
CA GLU A 116 9.04 8.45 -1.20
C GLU A 116 9.47 7.48 -2.32
N ALA A 117 9.94 8.05 -3.44
CA ALA A 117 10.57 7.26 -4.49
C ALA A 117 12.04 6.95 -4.12
N PRO A 118 12.56 5.75 -4.46
CA PRO A 118 13.95 5.37 -4.16
C PRO A 118 14.97 6.41 -4.58
N LEU A 119 14.91 6.90 -5.80
CA LEU A 119 15.86 7.90 -6.30
C LEU A 119 15.74 9.24 -5.58
N GLY A 120 14.51 9.69 -5.29
CA GLY A 120 14.29 10.93 -4.52
C GLY A 120 14.77 10.80 -3.09
N PHE A 121 14.55 9.66 -2.46
CA PHE A 121 14.94 9.38 -1.09
C PHE A 121 16.46 9.45 -0.87
N ARG A 122 17.24 8.97 -1.85
CA ARG A 122 18.71 8.96 -1.81
C ARG A 122 19.31 10.36 -1.65
N HIS A 123 18.66 11.39 -2.16
CA HIS A 123 19.20 12.75 -2.30
C HIS A 123 18.85 13.72 -1.17
N GLY A 124 18.59 13.25 0.03
CA GLY A 124 18.33 14.12 1.18
C GLY A 124 17.41 13.47 2.21
N PRO A 125 16.19 13.03 1.86
CA PRO A 125 15.29 12.40 2.81
C PRO A 125 15.89 11.19 3.57
N LYS A 126 16.92 10.54 3.01
CA LYS A 126 17.67 9.45 3.66
C LYS A 126 18.22 9.82 5.04
N THR A 127 18.40 11.10 5.33
CA THR A 127 18.83 11.59 6.66
C THR A 127 17.83 11.28 7.78
N VAL A 128 16.59 10.87 7.47
CA VAL A 128 15.58 10.44 8.47
C VAL A 128 15.93 9.10 9.12
N LEU A 129 16.84 8.33 8.52
CA LEU A 129 17.19 7.00 8.98
C LEU A 129 18.00 7.04 10.29
N ASP A 130 17.62 6.15 11.20
CA ASP A 130 18.37 5.80 12.41
C ASP A 130 18.06 4.34 12.81
N GLY A 131 18.63 3.89 13.93
CA GLY A 131 18.43 2.53 14.44
C GLY A 131 16.99 2.18 14.84
N SER A 132 16.09 3.18 14.97
CA SER A 132 14.65 2.99 15.23
C SER A 132 13.81 2.98 13.96
N THR A 133 14.43 3.08 12.78
CA THR A 133 13.72 3.19 11.50
C THR A 133 13.54 1.83 10.84
N LEU A 134 12.31 1.50 10.48
CA LEU A 134 11.96 0.42 9.55
C LEU A 134 11.88 0.98 8.12
N VAL A 135 12.56 0.37 7.17
CA VAL A 135 12.39 0.66 5.74
C VAL A 135 11.63 -0.48 5.07
N VAL A 136 10.57 -0.15 4.35
CA VAL A 136 9.76 -1.08 3.57
C VAL A 136 9.81 -0.65 2.11
N ALA A 137 10.46 -1.43 1.26
CA ALA A 137 10.57 -1.14 -0.17
C ALA A 137 9.60 -2.03 -0.99
N PHE A 138 8.73 -1.40 -1.75
CA PHE A 138 7.87 -2.04 -2.75
C PHE A 138 8.63 -2.15 -4.06
N LEU A 139 9.03 -3.37 -4.44
CA LEU A 139 9.84 -3.58 -5.63
C LEU A 139 8.99 -3.57 -6.91
N SER A 140 9.42 -2.78 -7.88
CA SER A 140 8.81 -2.70 -9.20
C SER A 140 8.96 -4.02 -9.98
N ASN A 141 7.96 -4.35 -10.79
CA ASN A 141 8.02 -5.43 -11.78
C ASN A 141 8.60 -4.97 -13.12
N ASP A 142 8.67 -3.67 -13.38
CA ASP A 142 9.41 -3.18 -14.54
C ASP A 142 10.91 -3.47 -14.37
N ALA A 143 11.49 -4.14 -15.34
CA ALA A 143 12.86 -4.65 -15.23
C ALA A 143 13.90 -3.53 -15.12
N TYR A 144 13.65 -2.38 -15.73
CA TYR A 144 14.57 -1.24 -15.69
C TYR A 144 14.47 -0.52 -14.35
N THR A 145 13.27 -0.17 -13.91
CA THR A 145 12.97 0.48 -12.63
C THR A 145 13.47 -0.34 -11.46
N ARG A 146 13.21 -1.65 -11.49
CA ARG A 146 13.64 -2.59 -10.43
C ARG A 146 15.14 -2.54 -10.17
N ARG A 147 15.97 -2.27 -11.16
CA ARG A 147 17.44 -2.18 -10.98
C ARG A 147 17.81 -1.04 -10.04
N TYR A 148 17.12 0.09 -10.13
CA TYR A 148 17.32 1.23 -9.22
C TYR A 148 16.78 0.96 -7.83
N ASP A 149 15.65 0.26 -7.72
CA ASP A 149 15.11 -0.16 -6.42
C ASP A 149 16.11 -1.07 -5.69
N LEU A 150 16.65 -2.07 -6.38
CA LEU A 150 17.63 -3.01 -5.81
C LEU A 150 18.96 -2.34 -5.48
N ASP A 151 19.40 -1.36 -6.29
CA ASP A 151 20.63 -0.61 -6.04
C ASP A 151 20.52 0.22 -4.74
N LEU A 152 19.38 0.90 -4.52
CA LEU A 152 19.14 1.59 -3.25
C LEU A 152 19.04 0.61 -2.07
N LEU A 153 18.40 -0.53 -2.23
CA LEU A 153 18.34 -1.54 -1.16
C LEU A 153 19.73 -2.04 -0.77
N ALA A 154 20.60 -2.31 -1.75
CA ALA A 154 21.97 -2.70 -1.50
C ALA A 154 22.75 -1.59 -0.76
N GLU A 155 22.53 -0.33 -1.13
CA GLU A 155 23.11 0.82 -0.42
C GLU A 155 22.63 0.89 1.04
N LEU A 156 21.30 0.84 1.28
CA LEU A 156 20.74 0.92 2.63
C LEU A 156 21.25 -0.19 3.55
N ARG A 157 21.40 -1.41 3.02
CA ARG A 157 21.93 -2.55 3.74
C ARG A 157 23.42 -2.39 4.05
N ARG A 158 24.21 -1.91 3.09
CA ARG A 158 25.64 -1.63 3.27
C ARG A 158 25.86 -0.54 4.30
N ASP A 159 25.06 0.53 4.26
CA ASP A 159 25.21 1.66 5.18
C ASP A 159 24.79 1.30 6.60
N ALA A 160 23.89 0.31 6.77
CA ALA A 160 23.45 -0.26 8.04
C ALA A 160 22.99 0.78 9.10
N VAL A 161 22.37 1.89 8.65
CA VAL A 161 21.87 2.96 9.52
C VAL A 161 20.46 2.66 10.01
N ALA A 162 19.59 2.14 9.12
CA ALA A 162 18.23 1.75 9.47
C ALA A 162 18.24 0.49 10.36
N GLY A 163 17.36 0.45 11.36
CA GLY A 163 17.22 -0.70 12.25
C GLY A 163 16.80 -1.96 11.49
N ARG A 164 15.95 -1.82 10.47
CA ARG A 164 15.58 -2.94 9.58
C ARG A 164 15.22 -2.44 8.18
N VAL A 165 15.61 -3.20 7.16
CA VAL A 165 15.30 -2.93 5.75
C VAL A 165 14.69 -4.17 5.14
N ILE A 166 13.42 -4.10 4.77
CA ILE A 166 12.70 -5.19 4.10
C ILE A 166 12.27 -4.78 2.69
N ALA A 167 12.09 -5.76 1.83
CA ALA A 167 11.54 -5.57 0.49
C ALA A 167 10.35 -6.49 0.25
N LEU A 168 9.31 -5.98 -0.40
CA LEU A 168 8.18 -6.76 -0.89
C LEU A 168 8.30 -6.96 -2.39
N THR A 169 8.06 -8.18 -2.84
CA THR A 169 8.04 -8.55 -4.26
C THR A 169 7.10 -9.73 -4.48
N ASN A 170 6.61 -9.89 -5.71
CA ASN A 170 5.91 -11.11 -6.13
C ASN A 170 6.79 -12.01 -7.03
N ARG A 171 8.09 -11.72 -7.15
CA ARG A 171 9.04 -12.50 -7.97
C ARG A 171 9.95 -13.34 -7.08
N MET A 172 10.06 -14.62 -7.40
CA MET A 172 10.87 -15.62 -6.66
C MET A 172 12.39 -15.41 -6.76
N HIS A 173 12.88 -14.69 -7.78
CA HIS A 173 14.32 -14.51 -8.00
C HIS A 173 14.78 -13.17 -7.44
N LEU A 174 15.30 -13.22 -6.22
CA LEU A 174 16.09 -12.14 -5.64
C LEU A 174 17.48 -12.65 -5.32
N PRO A 175 18.50 -11.79 -5.44
CA PRO A 175 19.80 -12.09 -4.86
C PRO A 175 19.61 -12.45 -3.38
N GLU A 176 20.39 -13.41 -2.90
CA GLU A 176 20.36 -13.97 -1.54
C GLU A 176 20.44 -12.87 -0.46
N HIS A 177 19.27 -12.39 -0.01
CA HIS A 177 19.19 -11.49 1.14
C HIS A 177 17.96 -11.84 1.97
N SER A 178 18.19 -12.13 3.23
CA SER A 178 17.27 -12.69 4.21
C SER A 178 16.03 -11.85 4.54
N ASP A 179 15.97 -10.58 4.13
CA ASP A 179 14.90 -9.65 4.49
C ASP A 179 14.01 -9.26 3.29
N THR A 180 13.71 -10.25 2.44
CA THR A 180 12.78 -10.05 1.35
C THR A 180 11.55 -10.93 1.54
N LEU A 181 10.39 -10.30 1.56
CA LEU A 181 9.10 -10.97 1.59
C LEU A 181 8.61 -11.19 0.16
N VAL A 182 8.52 -12.45 -0.22
CA VAL A 182 7.96 -12.83 -1.51
C VAL A 182 6.47 -13.09 -1.31
N LEU A 183 5.64 -12.27 -1.91
CA LEU A 183 4.21 -12.53 -2.01
C LEU A 183 3.98 -13.56 -3.12
N ALA A 184 4.22 -14.84 -2.79
CA ALA A 184 4.04 -15.94 -3.72
C ALA A 184 2.54 -16.24 -3.88
N GLU A 185 2.17 -16.64 -5.09
CA GLU A 185 0.87 -17.24 -5.32
C GLU A 185 0.94 -18.70 -4.85
N ASP A 186 -0.05 -19.17 -4.10
CA ASP A 186 -0.19 -20.57 -3.76
C ASP A 186 -0.28 -21.38 -5.07
N GLY A 187 0.73 -22.22 -5.30
CA GLY A 187 0.84 -22.98 -6.55
C GLY A 187 1.98 -22.55 -7.49
N ALA A 188 2.73 -21.47 -7.19
CA ALA A 188 3.92 -21.09 -7.99
C ALA A 188 5.07 -22.14 -7.93
N ALA A 189 4.95 -23.14 -7.09
CA ALA A 189 5.80 -24.34 -7.08
C ALA A 189 5.32 -25.45 -8.02
N GLY A 190 4.46 -25.14 -9.03
CA GLY A 190 4.02 -26.13 -10.02
C GLY A 190 2.51 -26.37 -10.14
N GLY A 191 1.66 -25.41 -9.88
CA GLY A 191 0.21 -25.54 -9.96
C GLY A 191 -0.39 -25.04 -11.27
N ALA A 192 -0.90 -25.96 -12.06
CA ALA A 192 -1.66 -25.75 -13.27
C ALA A 192 -3.05 -25.17 -12.96
N ASP A 193 -3.24 -23.87 -13.18
CA ASP A 193 -4.55 -23.26 -13.41
C ASP A 193 -4.58 -22.41 -14.70
N GLY A 194 -3.73 -22.76 -15.62
CA GLY A 194 -3.84 -22.42 -17.03
C GLY A 194 -3.79 -23.72 -17.83
N ALA A 195 -4.52 -23.83 -18.91
CA ALA A 195 -4.34 -24.90 -19.87
C ALA A 195 -2.83 -25.09 -20.10
N ALA A 196 -2.36 -26.32 -19.96
CA ALA A 196 -0.95 -26.70 -19.95
C ALA A 196 -0.02 -25.75 -20.74
N GLY A 197 0.85 -25.01 -20.04
CA GLY A 197 2.09 -24.55 -20.61
C GLY A 197 2.34 -23.06 -20.79
N THR A 198 1.39 -22.15 -20.57
CA THR A 198 1.68 -20.72 -20.71
C THR A 198 1.90 -20.08 -19.34
N PRO A 199 3.11 -19.48 -19.06
CA PRO A 199 3.32 -18.71 -17.85
C PRO A 199 2.30 -17.58 -17.74
N ALA A 200 1.74 -17.38 -16.55
CA ALA A 200 0.83 -16.27 -16.31
C ALA A 200 1.55 -14.94 -16.59
N GLU A 201 0.87 -14.03 -17.28
CA GLU A 201 1.42 -12.71 -17.57
C GLU A 201 1.83 -11.99 -16.28
N PRO A 202 3.02 -11.36 -16.24
CA PRO A 202 3.46 -10.63 -15.06
C PRO A 202 2.47 -9.54 -14.63
N LEU A 203 2.33 -9.33 -13.33
CA LEU A 203 1.56 -8.21 -12.80
C LEU A 203 2.29 -6.90 -13.03
N THR A 204 1.56 -5.86 -13.40
CA THR A 204 2.07 -4.49 -13.49
C THR A 204 2.26 -3.91 -12.07
N ASP A 205 3.02 -2.81 -11.96
CA ASP A 205 3.22 -2.12 -10.68
C ASP A 205 1.90 -1.56 -10.14
N LEU A 206 1.00 -1.10 -11.02
CA LEU A 206 -0.33 -0.65 -10.60
C LEU A 206 -1.17 -1.79 -9.97
N GLU A 207 -1.09 -2.99 -10.54
CA GLU A 207 -1.76 -4.17 -9.97
C GLU A 207 -1.14 -4.59 -8.65
N LEU A 208 0.19 -4.51 -8.52
CA LEU A 208 0.89 -4.80 -7.27
C LEU A 208 0.54 -3.83 -6.14
N CYS A 209 0.04 -2.63 -6.44
CA CYS A 209 -0.45 -1.72 -5.40
C CYS A 209 -1.50 -2.40 -4.50
N LEU A 210 -2.34 -3.30 -5.04
CA LEU A 210 -3.41 -3.94 -4.26
C LEU A 210 -2.88 -4.92 -3.19
N PRO A 211 -2.07 -5.95 -3.50
CA PRO A 211 -1.53 -6.82 -2.46
C PRO A 211 -0.53 -6.11 -1.54
N TYR A 212 0.25 -5.16 -2.06
CA TYR A 212 1.21 -4.42 -1.23
C TYR A 212 0.54 -3.49 -0.23
N VAL A 213 -0.59 -2.85 -0.59
CA VAL A 213 -1.32 -2.02 0.38
C VAL A 213 -1.89 -2.84 1.52
N VAL A 214 -2.34 -4.07 1.26
CA VAL A 214 -2.83 -4.98 2.30
C VAL A 214 -1.75 -5.25 3.35
N PHE A 215 -0.50 -5.46 2.92
CA PHE A 215 0.63 -5.60 3.83
C PHE A 215 0.83 -4.34 4.70
N ALA A 216 0.84 -3.17 4.08
CA ALA A 216 1.04 -1.90 4.79
C ALA A 216 -0.09 -1.61 5.79
N GLN A 217 -1.35 -1.87 5.41
CA GLN A 217 -2.51 -1.73 6.27
C GLN A 217 -2.45 -2.69 7.47
N ALA A 218 -2.09 -3.95 7.24
CA ALA A 218 -1.93 -4.95 8.29
C ALA A 218 -0.78 -4.57 9.25
N LEU A 219 0.36 -4.10 8.73
CA LEU A 219 1.48 -3.61 9.54
C LEU A 219 1.06 -2.43 10.43
N ALA A 220 0.35 -1.46 9.87
CA ALA A 220 -0.11 -0.29 10.60
C ALA A 220 -1.13 -0.65 11.68
N MET A 221 -2.07 -1.55 11.39
CA MET A 221 -3.05 -2.07 12.35
C MET A 221 -2.35 -2.78 13.52
N LEU A 222 -1.42 -3.69 13.25
CA LEU A 222 -0.71 -4.42 14.29
C LEU A 222 0.18 -3.47 15.11
N ARG A 223 0.78 -2.46 14.49
CA ARG A 223 1.56 -1.45 15.22
C ARG A 223 0.66 -0.59 16.12
N SER A 224 -0.53 -0.20 15.66
CA SER A 224 -1.56 0.47 16.46
C SER A 224 -1.87 -0.32 17.73
N LEU A 225 -2.21 -1.59 17.57
CA LEU A 225 -2.50 -2.50 18.68
C LEU A 225 -1.32 -2.63 19.65
N SER A 226 -0.09 -2.73 19.14
CA SER A 226 1.11 -2.83 19.98
C SER A 226 1.40 -1.57 20.80
N LEU A 227 0.90 -0.43 20.36
CA LEU A 227 0.95 0.85 21.08
C LEU A 227 -0.21 1.03 22.06
N GLY A 228 -1.09 0.04 22.21
CA GLY A 228 -2.28 0.11 23.06
C GLY A 228 -3.37 1.00 22.50
N LEU A 229 -3.36 1.28 21.19
CA LEU A 229 -4.38 2.07 20.51
C LEU A 229 -5.50 1.18 19.98
N THR A 230 -6.64 1.79 19.70
CA THR A 230 -7.78 1.16 19.04
C THR A 230 -7.78 1.55 17.56
N PRO A 231 -7.49 0.63 16.61
CA PRO A 231 -7.41 0.98 15.18
C PRO A 231 -8.66 1.64 14.61
N ASP A 232 -9.84 1.31 15.13
CA ASP A 232 -11.12 1.91 14.70
C ASP A 232 -11.27 3.37 15.14
N SER A 233 -10.58 3.79 16.21
CA SER A 233 -10.57 5.15 16.73
C SER A 233 -9.24 5.43 17.43
N PRO A 234 -8.15 5.60 16.69
CA PRO A 234 -6.81 5.73 17.27
C PRO A 234 -6.61 7.04 18.04
N ASN A 235 -7.28 8.12 17.62
CA ASN A 235 -7.23 9.42 18.30
C ASN A 235 -8.29 9.51 19.41
N ALA A 236 -7.90 9.16 20.63
CA ALA A 236 -8.79 9.17 21.79
C ALA A 236 -9.32 10.57 22.16
N ALA A 237 -8.60 11.64 21.80
CA ALA A 237 -9.02 13.02 22.04
C ALA A 237 -10.11 13.50 21.07
N GLY A 238 -10.38 12.76 20.00
CA GLY A 238 -11.41 13.09 19.02
C GLY A 238 -11.08 14.32 18.15
N THR A 239 -9.83 14.78 18.13
CA THR A 239 -9.39 15.92 17.33
C THR A 239 -9.25 15.55 15.84
N VAL A 240 -9.02 14.29 15.56
CA VAL A 240 -8.99 13.73 14.20
C VAL A 240 -10.07 12.66 14.12
N ASN A 241 -10.97 12.79 13.15
CA ASN A 241 -12.12 11.91 12.97
C ASN A 241 -12.20 11.42 11.52
N ARG A 242 -12.82 10.26 11.31
CA ARG A 242 -13.06 9.69 9.98
C ARG A 242 -13.73 10.69 9.03
N VAL A 243 -14.65 11.46 9.53
CA VAL A 243 -15.33 12.54 8.79
C VAL A 243 -14.88 13.86 9.38
N VAL A 244 -14.22 14.68 8.58
CA VAL A 244 -13.78 16.02 8.99
C VAL A 244 -14.99 16.86 9.36
N GLN A 245 -14.93 17.49 10.54
CA GLN A 245 -15.98 18.34 11.06
C GLN A 245 -15.58 19.82 10.96
N GLY A 246 -16.58 20.70 10.89
CA GLY A 246 -16.36 22.14 10.93
C GLY A 246 -15.75 22.74 9.65
N VAL A 247 -15.81 22.03 8.51
CA VAL A 247 -15.31 22.54 7.24
C VAL A 247 -16.27 23.57 6.66
N SER A 248 -15.78 24.77 6.39
CA SER A 248 -16.51 25.79 5.64
C SER A 248 -16.25 25.61 4.14
N ILE A 249 -17.32 25.49 3.36
CA ILE A 249 -17.25 25.48 1.90
C ILE A 249 -17.51 26.88 1.40
N TYR A 250 -16.47 27.51 0.85
CA TYR A 250 -16.58 28.85 0.26
C TYR A 250 -17.08 28.74 -1.18
N PRO A 251 -17.96 29.68 -1.62
CA PRO A 251 -18.35 29.72 -3.02
C PRO A 251 -17.13 29.92 -3.93
N TYR A 252 -17.03 29.08 -4.96
CA TYR A 252 -16.06 29.35 -6.02
C TYR A 252 -16.48 30.60 -6.76
N GLY A 253 -15.75 31.70 -6.56
CA GLY A 253 -15.95 32.92 -7.35
C GLY A 253 -15.73 32.58 -8.81
N GLY A 254 -16.83 32.58 -9.59
CA GLY A 254 -16.76 32.25 -11.00
C GLY A 254 -15.68 33.08 -11.68
N ALA A 255 -14.86 32.42 -12.50
CA ALA A 255 -13.92 33.11 -13.37
C ALA A 255 -14.71 34.13 -14.20
N ARG A 256 -14.32 35.41 -14.12
CA ARG A 256 -14.79 36.44 -14.97
C ARG A 256 -14.28 36.24 -16.39
#